data_5f9d6df5b2693ac22f2aa6f4eb2caa6d
#
_entry.id   5f9d6df5b2693ac22f2aa6f4eb2caa6d
#
_cell.length_a   1.000
_cell.length_b   1.000
_cell.length_c   1.000
_cell.angle_alpha   90.00
_cell.angle_beta   90.00
_cell.angle_gamma   90.00
#
_symmetry.space_group_name_H-M   'P 1'
#
loop_
_entity.id
_entity.type
_entity.pdbx_description
1 polymer ?
#
loop_
_entity_poly.entity_id
_entity_poly.type
_entity_poly.pdbx_seq_one_letter_code
_entity_poly.pdbx_strand_id
1 'polypeptide(L)'
;VSFELSRIKKKYKNKAFFAGSYGWGSAGRFHLAQSQLHRFFNCYGGYTKSVNTYSYAASETIMPHVIGLSYRKFLDTHTDWNNIRDNSKLIVMFGGLPLKNSQVTSGGVGRHTTKDYIKQCQKKGIEFINISPMEMEADIISKAEWIKIRPGTDTALMLGIAFILETESLVDRDFLNKYCTGYDKFLKYLKGVSDGKAKTPFWASKITGIPSNTIYNLAKKMSTNRTMITGAWALQRQQYGEQPHWMIAVLACMLGQIGKPGGGFGLGYSAENGIGNPVQYHKWPALDQFKNPVSDFIPVARISDMLLEPGEIFPYNGKEIKYPDIKLVYWAGGNPFHHQMNLKKLVKAFKQPDSIIVNEIWWNSLARHSDIILPANTSIEKNDIGIRHWDQTISPMQKIIEPIGESKSDYEIFSEISAKLNFKDKFTENRNEDQWLRYMWEKAKEGAKEAGFNLPEFDKFWKNGFQEVLSPKKQTILLEEFIKDPIKNSISTPSGKIEIFSETI
;
A
#
# COMPACT_ATOMS: atom_id res chain seq x y z
N VAL A 1 -24.31 -15.81 -17.30
CA VAL A 1 -23.66 -15.53 -16.01
C VAL A 1 -24.40 -16.17 -14.84
N SER A 2 -25.67 -15.82 -14.58
CA SER A 2 -26.43 -16.34 -13.43
C SER A 2 -26.53 -17.88 -13.42
N PHE A 3 -26.66 -18.52 -14.59
CA PHE A 3 -26.63 -19.97 -14.72
C PHE A 3 -25.29 -20.56 -14.24
N GLU A 4 -24.16 -20.03 -14.73
CA GLU A 4 -22.82 -20.49 -14.32
C GLU A 4 -22.56 -20.31 -12.83
N LEU A 5 -22.91 -19.14 -12.28
CA LEU A 5 -22.81 -18.89 -10.84
C LEU A 5 -23.62 -19.90 -10.02
N SER A 6 -24.85 -20.20 -10.44
CA SER A 6 -25.70 -21.21 -9.79
C SER A 6 -25.13 -22.63 -9.93
N ARG A 7 -24.62 -23.00 -11.11
CA ARG A 7 -24.01 -24.31 -11.39
C ARG A 7 -22.81 -24.56 -10.47
N ILE A 8 -21.86 -23.58 -10.44
CA ILE A 8 -20.65 -23.68 -9.62
C ILE A 8 -21.00 -23.71 -8.13
N LYS A 9 -21.89 -22.82 -7.66
CA LYS A 9 -22.30 -22.80 -6.26
C LYS A 9 -22.91 -24.11 -5.81
N LYS A 10 -23.81 -24.69 -6.62
CA LYS A 10 -24.47 -25.96 -6.31
C LYS A 10 -23.46 -27.10 -6.18
N LYS A 11 -22.51 -27.20 -7.13
CA LYS A 11 -21.57 -28.32 -7.22
C LYS A 11 -20.37 -28.18 -6.28
N TYR A 12 -19.75 -26.97 -6.19
CA TYR A 12 -18.46 -26.76 -5.55
C TYR A 12 -18.49 -25.80 -4.35
N LYS A 13 -19.63 -25.16 -4.07
CA LYS A 13 -19.82 -24.16 -3.00
C LYS A 13 -19.05 -22.86 -3.29
N ASN A 14 -19.23 -21.87 -2.39
CA ASN A 14 -18.76 -20.50 -2.59
C ASN A 14 -17.22 -20.37 -2.60
N LYS A 15 -16.48 -21.26 -1.94
CA LYS A 15 -15.01 -21.24 -1.95
C LYS A 15 -14.39 -21.47 -3.34
N ALA A 16 -15.16 -22.01 -4.28
CA ALA A 16 -14.74 -22.22 -5.67
C ALA A 16 -14.85 -20.96 -6.55
N PHE A 17 -15.36 -19.85 -6.01
CA PHE A 17 -15.32 -18.54 -6.67
C PHE A 17 -14.07 -17.77 -6.28
N PHE A 18 -13.36 -17.24 -7.25
CA PHE A 18 -12.34 -16.22 -7.01
C PHE A 18 -12.82 -14.89 -7.59
N ALA A 19 -13.00 -13.88 -6.71
CA ALA A 19 -13.41 -12.54 -7.12
C ALA A 19 -12.19 -11.62 -7.17
N GLY A 20 -11.62 -11.47 -8.35
CA GLY A 20 -10.40 -10.70 -8.60
C GLY A 20 -10.69 -9.24 -8.94
N SER A 21 -9.91 -8.35 -8.37
CA SER A 21 -9.95 -6.91 -8.67
C SER A 21 -8.68 -6.23 -8.20
N TYR A 22 -8.31 -5.14 -8.88
CA TYR A 22 -7.27 -4.23 -8.40
C TYR A 22 -7.87 -2.86 -8.08
N GLY A 23 -7.54 -2.28 -6.90
CA GLY A 23 -8.17 -1.08 -6.38
C GLY A 23 -8.01 0.20 -7.22
N TRP A 24 -7.07 0.22 -8.16
CA TRP A 24 -6.88 1.31 -9.11
C TRP A 24 -7.77 1.19 -10.37
N GLY A 25 -8.58 0.15 -10.47
CA GLY A 25 -9.43 -0.13 -11.62
C GLY A 25 -10.56 0.87 -11.81
N SER A 26 -10.91 1.65 -10.80
CA SER A 26 -11.88 2.74 -10.88
C SER A 26 -11.64 3.79 -9.81
N ALA A 27 -12.06 5.01 -10.09
CA ALA A 27 -12.14 6.10 -9.12
C ALA A 27 -13.55 6.14 -8.50
N GLY A 28 -13.69 6.96 -7.44
CA GLY A 28 -14.97 7.15 -6.77
C GLY A 28 -15.22 6.22 -5.58
N ARG A 29 -16.30 6.47 -4.87
CA ARG A 29 -16.64 5.78 -3.61
C ARG A 29 -17.73 4.74 -3.78
N PHE A 30 -18.69 5.01 -4.66
CA PHE A 30 -19.80 4.10 -4.92
C PHE A 30 -19.45 3.09 -6.04
N HIS A 31 -18.98 3.59 -7.18
CA HIS A 31 -18.66 2.76 -8.35
C HIS A 31 -17.26 2.16 -8.34
N LEU A 32 -16.59 2.09 -7.19
CA LEU A 32 -15.34 1.34 -7.09
C LEU A 32 -15.62 -0.13 -7.44
N ALA A 33 -15.13 -0.59 -8.59
CA ALA A 33 -15.41 -1.93 -9.14
C ALA A 33 -15.13 -3.04 -8.12
N GLN A 34 -14.03 -2.93 -7.37
CA GLN A 34 -13.70 -3.86 -6.30
C GLN A 34 -14.79 -3.94 -5.22
N SER A 35 -15.34 -2.79 -4.79
CA SER A 35 -16.39 -2.75 -3.77
C SER A 35 -17.68 -3.36 -4.27
N GLN A 36 -18.06 -3.10 -5.51
CA GLN A 36 -19.25 -3.67 -6.14
C GLN A 36 -19.14 -5.20 -6.25
N LEU A 37 -18.00 -5.70 -6.77
CA LEU A 37 -17.72 -7.13 -6.92
C LEU A 37 -17.74 -7.85 -5.57
N HIS A 38 -17.04 -7.31 -4.57
CA HIS A 38 -16.96 -7.94 -3.25
C HIS A 38 -18.30 -7.93 -2.54
N ARG A 39 -19.06 -6.82 -2.61
CA ARG A 39 -20.42 -6.75 -2.07
C ARG A 39 -21.33 -7.81 -2.71
N PHE A 40 -21.31 -7.92 -4.04
CA PHE A 40 -22.09 -8.92 -4.77
C PHE A 40 -21.81 -10.34 -4.28
N PHE A 41 -20.53 -10.74 -4.22
CA PHE A 41 -20.17 -12.08 -3.78
C PHE A 41 -20.45 -12.33 -2.31
N ASN A 42 -20.28 -11.33 -1.44
CA ASN A 42 -20.60 -11.46 -0.02
C ASN A 42 -22.14 -11.63 0.21
N CYS A 43 -22.94 -10.92 -0.58
CA CYS A 43 -24.39 -11.11 -0.60
C CYS A 43 -24.76 -12.51 -1.11
N TYR A 44 -24.01 -13.02 -2.09
CA TYR A 44 -24.24 -14.35 -2.70
C TYR A 44 -23.76 -15.52 -1.83
N GLY A 45 -22.98 -15.26 -0.77
CA GLY A 45 -22.50 -16.28 0.18
C GLY A 45 -21.00 -16.42 0.28
N GLY A 46 -20.25 -15.45 -0.25
CA GLY A 46 -18.80 -15.35 -0.13
C GLY A 46 -18.00 -15.86 -1.33
N TYR A 47 -16.69 -15.74 -1.25
CA TYR A 47 -15.72 -16.07 -2.29
C TYR A 47 -14.32 -16.20 -1.70
N THR A 48 -13.40 -16.90 -2.38
CA THR A 48 -11.97 -16.88 -2.11
C THR A 48 -11.42 -15.51 -2.49
N LYS A 49 -10.88 -14.78 -1.53
CA LYS A 49 -10.36 -13.41 -1.72
C LYS A 49 -8.86 -13.39 -1.99
N SER A 50 -8.37 -12.34 -2.64
CA SER A 50 -6.94 -12.01 -2.63
C SER A 50 -6.56 -11.17 -1.43
N VAL A 51 -5.31 -11.33 -0.96
CA VAL A 51 -4.69 -10.49 0.07
C VAL A 51 -3.39 -9.91 -0.44
N ASN A 52 -2.89 -8.89 0.23
CA ASN A 52 -1.72 -8.10 -0.14
C ASN A 52 -1.93 -7.24 -1.41
N THR A 53 -0.89 -6.52 -1.79
CA THR A 53 -0.85 -5.69 -3.00
C THR A 53 0.53 -5.70 -3.60
N TYR A 54 0.65 -5.59 -4.92
CA TYR A 54 1.96 -5.46 -5.58
C TYR A 54 2.72 -4.18 -5.21
N SER A 55 2.03 -3.17 -4.69
CA SER A 55 2.65 -1.90 -4.33
C SER A 55 3.61 -2.01 -3.15
N TYR A 56 3.22 -2.76 -2.09
CA TYR A 56 3.95 -2.79 -0.82
C TYR A 56 3.78 -4.09 -0.01
N ALA A 57 3.51 -5.22 -0.65
CA ALA A 57 3.23 -6.48 0.05
C ALA A 57 4.36 -6.93 1.00
N ALA A 58 5.62 -6.70 0.65
CA ALA A 58 6.75 -7.03 1.51
C ALA A 58 6.72 -6.21 2.80
N SER A 59 6.43 -4.90 2.72
CA SER A 59 6.26 -4.05 3.91
C SER A 59 5.01 -4.45 4.71
N GLU A 60 3.94 -4.81 4.03
CA GLU A 60 2.69 -5.26 4.66
C GLU A 60 2.91 -6.52 5.49
N THR A 61 3.80 -7.39 5.04
CA THR A 61 4.17 -8.62 5.75
C THR A 61 5.19 -8.37 6.85
N ILE A 62 6.26 -7.58 6.61
CA ILE A 62 7.38 -7.46 7.53
C ILE A 62 7.15 -6.46 8.67
N MET A 63 6.48 -5.32 8.41
CA MET A 63 6.35 -4.25 9.41
C MET A 63 5.59 -4.66 10.68
N PRO A 64 4.53 -5.50 10.63
CA PRO A 64 3.90 -6.01 11.84
C PRO A 64 4.86 -6.77 12.77
N HIS A 65 5.83 -7.49 12.21
CA HIS A 65 6.83 -8.25 12.99
C HIS A 65 7.95 -7.35 13.52
N VAL A 66 8.30 -6.29 12.81
CA VAL A 66 9.41 -5.40 13.18
C VAL A 66 8.98 -4.30 14.15
N ILE A 67 7.89 -3.59 13.84
CA ILE A 67 7.42 -2.43 14.60
C ILE A 67 6.00 -2.58 15.18
N GLY A 68 5.40 -3.78 15.08
CA GLY A 68 4.08 -4.07 15.64
C GLY A 68 2.90 -3.31 15.03
N LEU A 69 3.08 -2.66 13.88
CA LEU A 69 2.04 -1.91 13.21
C LEU A 69 1.57 -2.62 11.94
N SER A 70 0.25 -2.75 11.75
CA SER A 70 -0.24 -3.07 10.42
C SER A 70 0.24 -2.01 9.43
N TYR A 71 0.51 -2.42 8.19
CA TYR A 71 1.06 -1.47 7.21
C TYR A 71 0.16 -0.27 6.96
N ARG A 72 -1.15 -0.45 7.04
CA ARG A 72 -2.10 0.66 6.96
C ARG A 72 -1.89 1.67 8.09
N LYS A 73 -1.83 1.20 9.35
CA LYS A 73 -1.59 2.07 10.50
C LYS A 73 -0.21 2.73 10.40
N PHE A 74 0.79 2.02 9.90
CA PHE A 74 2.11 2.57 9.66
C PHE A 74 2.07 3.74 8.67
N LEU A 75 1.38 3.59 7.52
CA LEU A 75 1.19 4.69 6.56
C LEU A 75 0.44 5.89 7.17
N ASP A 76 -0.57 5.60 7.98
CA ASP A 76 -1.40 6.63 8.62
C ASP A 76 -0.66 7.40 9.74
N THR A 77 0.44 6.85 10.27
CA THR A 77 1.23 7.43 11.38
C THR A 77 2.65 7.82 11.00
N HIS A 78 2.96 7.93 9.71
CA HIS A 78 4.25 8.43 9.24
C HIS A 78 4.57 9.81 9.83
N THR A 79 5.85 10.06 10.07
CA THR A 79 6.32 11.42 10.38
C THR A 79 5.92 12.34 9.23
N ASP A 80 5.15 13.38 9.49
CA ASP A 80 4.61 14.23 8.43
C ASP A 80 5.65 15.21 7.85
N TRP A 81 5.36 15.70 6.64
CA TRP A 81 6.24 16.61 5.92
C TRP A 81 6.49 17.94 6.66
N ASN A 82 5.55 18.45 7.47
CA ASN A 82 5.80 19.65 8.29
C ASN A 82 6.87 19.36 9.34
N ASN A 83 6.76 18.21 10.00
CA ASN A 83 7.72 17.79 11.00
C ASN A 83 9.12 17.56 10.39
N ILE A 84 9.19 16.88 9.25
CA ILE A 84 10.43 16.66 8.49
C ILE A 84 11.06 18.01 8.11
N ARG A 85 10.28 18.91 7.48
CA ARG A 85 10.74 20.24 7.06
C ARG A 85 11.29 21.09 8.22
N ASP A 86 10.66 21.00 9.38
CA ASP A 86 10.99 21.89 10.49
C ASP A 86 12.13 21.37 11.38
N ASN A 87 12.41 20.06 11.34
CA ASN A 87 13.33 19.43 12.28
C ASN A 87 14.46 18.59 11.66
N SER A 88 14.33 18.12 10.41
CA SER A 88 15.40 17.32 9.77
C SER A 88 16.59 18.19 9.36
N LYS A 89 17.77 17.56 9.26
CA LYS A 89 18.98 18.13 8.66
C LYS A 89 19.41 17.36 7.42
N LEU A 90 19.11 16.08 7.39
CA LEU A 90 19.46 15.17 6.32
C LEU A 90 18.27 14.25 5.98
N ILE A 91 17.99 14.08 4.69
CA ILE A 91 17.04 13.09 4.19
C ILE A 91 17.80 12.12 3.28
N VAL A 92 17.86 10.85 3.67
CA VAL A 92 18.49 9.77 2.89
C VAL A 92 17.40 8.94 2.25
N MET A 93 17.41 8.89 0.91
CA MET A 93 16.34 8.31 0.11
C MET A 93 16.82 7.03 -0.59
N PHE A 94 16.46 5.87 -0.05
CA PHE A 94 16.68 4.59 -0.75
C PHE A 94 15.58 4.37 -1.79
N GLY A 95 15.95 4.40 -3.06
CA GLY A 95 15.03 4.32 -4.20
C GLY A 95 14.40 5.66 -4.61
N GLY A 96 14.83 6.78 -4.02
CA GLY A 96 14.42 8.14 -4.36
C GLY A 96 12.99 8.51 -4.00
N LEU A 97 12.54 9.68 -4.48
CA LEU A 97 11.18 10.22 -4.32
C LEU A 97 10.54 10.49 -5.70
N PRO A 98 9.89 9.51 -6.32
CA PRO A 98 9.35 9.63 -7.69
C PRO A 98 8.13 10.56 -7.74
N LEU A 99 8.30 11.84 -8.06
CA LEU A 99 7.23 12.86 -8.08
C LEU A 99 6.05 12.50 -8.99
N LYS A 100 6.30 11.80 -10.10
CA LYS A 100 5.23 11.31 -10.99
C LYS A 100 4.18 10.46 -10.25
N ASN A 101 4.60 9.68 -9.26
CA ASN A 101 3.68 8.84 -8.49
C ASN A 101 2.90 9.65 -7.45
N SER A 102 3.48 10.75 -6.92
CA SER A 102 2.79 11.63 -5.98
C SER A 102 1.72 12.51 -6.63
N GLN A 103 1.54 12.43 -7.95
CA GLN A 103 0.45 13.08 -8.67
C GLN A 103 -0.82 12.25 -8.74
N VAL A 104 -0.82 11.04 -8.19
CA VAL A 104 -1.96 10.14 -8.19
C VAL A 104 -2.34 9.74 -6.78
N THR A 105 -3.63 9.47 -6.59
CA THR A 105 -4.15 8.90 -5.36
C THR A 105 -5.22 7.88 -5.70
N SER A 106 -5.19 6.71 -5.09
CA SER A 106 -6.18 5.67 -5.35
C SER A 106 -7.56 6.11 -4.85
N GLY A 107 -8.57 5.99 -5.70
CA GLY A 107 -9.97 6.23 -5.34
C GLY A 107 -10.40 7.69 -5.27
N GLY A 108 -9.59 8.65 -5.73
CA GLY A 108 -10.03 10.03 -5.68
C GLY A 108 -9.04 11.08 -6.20
N VAL A 109 -9.36 12.31 -5.89
CA VAL A 109 -8.57 13.49 -6.18
C VAL A 109 -7.69 13.86 -4.99
N GLY A 110 -6.63 14.64 -5.22
CA GLY A 110 -5.75 15.09 -4.16
C GLY A 110 -4.90 16.29 -4.57
N ARG A 111 -4.43 17.03 -3.56
CA ARG A 111 -3.47 18.10 -3.76
C ARG A 111 -2.07 17.52 -3.93
N HIS A 112 -1.37 17.93 -4.97
CA HIS A 112 0.01 17.49 -5.26
C HIS A 112 1.02 18.28 -4.42
N THR A 113 1.11 17.99 -3.13
CA THR A 113 1.89 18.77 -2.15
C THR A 113 3.34 18.34 -2.01
N THR A 114 3.69 17.12 -2.38
CA THR A 114 5.03 16.55 -2.16
C THR A 114 6.16 17.40 -2.78
N LYS A 115 5.97 17.88 -4.02
CA LYS A 115 6.93 18.75 -4.70
C LYS A 115 7.21 20.04 -3.92
N ASP A 116 6.16 20.64 -3.34
CA ASP A 116 6.28 21.88 -2.58
C ASP A 116 6.95 21.64 -1.24
N TYR A 117 6.71 20.53 -0.57
CA TYR A 117 7.44 20.14 0.64
C TYR A 117 8.92 19.94 0.38
N ILE A 118 9.31 19.26 -0.70
CA ILE A 118 10.71 19.08 -1.08
C ILE A 118 11.39 20.44 -1.29
N LYS A 119 10.74 21.38 -2.02
CA LYS A 119 11.25 22.75 -2.20
C LYS A 119 11.40 23.49 -0.88
N GLN A 120 10.43 23.37 0.02
CA GLN A 120 10.50 24.01 1.35
C GLN A 120 11.63 23.44 2.19
N CYS A 121 11.83 22.11 2.19
CA CYS A 121 12.95 21.45 2.85
C CYS A 121 14.30 21.96 2.30
N GLN A 122 14.42 22.00 0.96
CA GLN A 122 15.65 22.52 0.31
C GLN A 122 15.93 23.98 0.67
N LYS A 123 14.90 24.86 0.70
CA LYS A 123 15.03 26.26 1.11
C LYS A 123 15.47 26.42 2.56
N LYS A 124 15.15 25.48 3.45
CA LYS A 124 15.59 25.45 4.84
C LYS A 124 17.00 24.87 5.03
N GLY A 125 17.68 24.52 3.94
CA GLY A 125 19.05 23.97 3.98
C GLY A 125 19.11 22.51 4.41
N ILE A 126 18.00 21.74 4.32
CA ILE A 126 18.02 20.31 4.54
C ILE A 126 18.74 19.65 3.37
N GLU A 127 19.73 18.82 3.68
CA GLU A 127 20.46 18.07 2.68
C GLU A 127 19.70 16.81 2.25
N PHE A 128 19.81 16.47 0.97
CA PHE A 128 19.19 15.27 0.39
C PHE A 128 20.25 14.39 -0.22
N ILE A 129 20.15 13.08 0.02
CA ILE A 129 20.97 12.06 -0.64
C ILE A 129 20.03 11.04 -1.30
N ASN A 130 20.11 10.89 -2.61
CA ASN A 130 19.38 9.88 -3.35
C ASN A 130 20.27 8.66 -3.65
N ILE A 131 19.89 7.52 -3.13
CA ILE A 131 20.53 6.23 -3.40
C ILE A 131 19.62 5.43 -4.31
N SER A 132 19.87 5.51 -5.60
CA SER A 132 19.05 4.83 -6.62
C SER A 132 19.83 4.58 -7.90
N PRO A 133 19.36 3.65 -8.78
CA PRO A 133 19.95 3.44 -10.10
C PRO A 133 19.77 4.63 -11.06
N MET A 134 18.84 5.52 -10.76
CA MET A 134 18.42 6.63 -11.62
C MET A 134 18.38 7.95 -10.85
N GLU A 135 18.82 9.02 -11.47
CA GLU A 135 18.51 10.38 -11.03
C GLU A 135 17.04 10.71 -11.33
N MET A 136 16.38 11.44 -10.44
CA MET A 136 14.95 11.75 -10.52
C MET A 136 14.69 13.26 -10.49
N GLU A 137 13.49 13.70 -10.92
CA GLU A 137 13.09 15.11 -10.86
C GLU A 137 13.18 15.68 -9.43
N ALA A 138 12.87 14.89 -8.41
CA ALA A 138 13.00 15.29 -7.02
C ALA A 138 14.44 15.65 -6.63
N ASP A 139 15.42 14.99 -7.22
CA ASP A 139 16.85 15.21 -6.94
C ASP A 139 17.29 16.58 -7.46
N ILE A 140 16.84 16.95 -8.65
CA ILE A 140 17.11 18.27 -9.24
C ILE A 140 16.50 19.38 -8.38
N ILE A 141 15.25 19.18 -7.91
CA ILE A 141 14.53 20.17 -7.08
C ILE A 141 15.17 20.32 -5.71
N SER A 142 15.56 19.23 -5.08
CA SER A 142 16.17 19.19 -3.75
C SER A 142 17.67 19.49 -3.77
N LYS A 143 18.31 19.49 -4.93
CA LYS A 143 19.79 19.49 -5.12
C LYS A 143 20.43 18.32 -4.40
N ALA A 144 19.84 17.13 -4.52
CA ALA A 144 20.31 15.93 -3.86
C ALA A 144 21.68 15.50 -4.39
N GLU A 145 22.50 14.99 -3.47
CA GLU A 145 23.66 14.17 -3.86
C GLU A 145 23.13 12.83 -4.38
N TRP A 146 23.39 12.50 -5.66
CA TRP A 146 22.99 11.22 -6.23
C TRP A 146 24.10 10.18 -6.13
N ILE A 147 23.84 9.12 -5.38
CA ILE A 147 24.71 7.95 -5.23
C ILE A 147 24.14 6.81 -6.07
N LYS A 148 24.76 6.54 -7.19
CA LYS A 148 24.35 5.47 -8.12
C LYS A 148 24.64 4.10 -7.52
N ILE A 149 23.62 3.24 -7.40
CA ILE A 149 23.70 1.89 -6.87
C ILE A 149 23.31 0.84 -7.90
N ARG A 150 23.89 -0.35 -7.85
CA ARG A 150 23.38 -1.50 -8.60
C ARG A 150 21.99 -1.88 -8.09
N PRO A 151 21.00 -2.09 -8.98
CA PRO A 151 19.66 -2.49 -8.56
C PRO A 151 19.66 -3.75 -7.70
N GLY A 152 18.81 -3.76 -6.64
CA GLY A 152 18.66 -4.92 -5.77
C GLY A 152 19.79 -5.14 -4.77
N THR A 153 20.65 -4.14 -4.53
CA THR A 153 21.77 -4.26 -3.58
C THR A 153 21.71 -3.30 -2.39
N ASP A 154 20.56 -2.66 -2.20
CA ASP A 154 20.32 -1.67 -1.14
C ASP A 154 20.62 -2.23 0.26
N THR A 155 20.19 -3.45 0.55
CA THR A 155 20.44 -4.12 1.83
C THR A 155 21.94 -4.29 2.10
N ALA A 156 22.74 -4.60 1.08
CA ALA A 156 24.19 -4.73 1.23
C ALA A 156 24.83 -3.37 1.58
N LEU A 157 24.37 -2.28 0.95
CA LEU A 157 24.80 -0.93 1.32
C LEU A 157 24.45 -0.61 2.77
N MET A 158 23.21 -0.85 3.18
CA MET A 158 22.74 -0.60 4.54
C MET A 158 23.51 -1.41 5.59
N LEU A 159 23.88 -2.65 5.29
CA LEU A 159 24.74 -3.47 6.14
C LEU A 159 26.15 -2.89 6.24
N GLY A 160 26.72 -2.38 5.14
CA GLY A 160 28.00 -1.68 5.16
C GLY A 160 27.97 -0.41 6.00
N ILE A 161 26.88 0.36 5.94
CA ILE A 161 26.64 1.53 6.80
C ILE A 161 26.55 1.09 8.26
N ALA A 162 25.73 0.07 8.56
CA ALA A 162 25.58 -0.48 9.90
C ALA A 162 26.90 -0.96 10.52
N PHE A 163 27.75 -1.57 9.70
CA PHE A 163 29.10 -2.00 10.14
C PHE A 163 29.95 -0.83 10.61
N ILE A 164 29.95 0.29 9.85
CA ILE A 164 30.68 1.51 10.23
C ILE A 164 30.09 2.11 11.51
N LEU A 165 28.75 2.25 11.57
CA LEU A 165 28.09 2.77 12.77
C LEU A 165 28.50 1.99 14.03
N GLU A 166 28.61 0.66 13.92
CA GLU A 166 29.01 -0.21 15.03
C GLU A 166 30.50 -0.08 15.36
N THR A 167 31.38 -0.16 14.37
CA THR A 167 32.84 -0.16 14.59
C THR A 167 33.42 1.18 15.01
N GLU A 168 32.76 2.27 14.60
CA GLU A 168 33.14 3.65 14.97
C GLU A 168 32.41 4.13 16.23
N SER A 169 31.67 3.26 16.93
CA SER A 169 30.92 3.59 18.14
C SER A 169 29.90 4.73 17.95
N LEU A 170 29.24 4.78 16.76
CA LEU A 170 28.26 5.78 16.38
C LEU A 170 26.81 5.33 16.63
N VAL A 171 26.65 4.16 17.22
CA VAL A 171 25.33 3.57 17.54
C VAL A 171 24.78 4.15 18.84
N ASP A 172 23.51 4.54 18.86
CA ASP A 172 22.78 4.92 20.07
C ASP A 172 22.43 3.65 20.90
N ARG A 173 23.34 3.27 21.82
CA ARG A 173 23.17 2.08 22.66
C ARG A 173 22.00 2.18 23.62
N ASP A 174 21.72 3.36 24.13
CA ASP A 174 20.61 3.57 25.07
C ASP A 174 19.29 3.35 24.38
N PHE A 175 19.17 3.85 23.15
CA PHE A 175 17.99 3.59 22.33
C PHE A 175 17.79 2.09 22.06
N LEU A 176 18.83 1.39 21.63
CA LEU A 176 18.76 -0.03 21.34
C LEU A 176 18.36 -0.86 22.57
N ASN A 177 18.97 -0.59 23.72
CA ASN A 177 18.69 -1.31 24.96
C ASN A 177 17.25 -1.07 25.46
N LYS A 178 16.78 0.16 25.37
CA LYS A 178 15.47 0.53 25.90
C LYS A 178 14.32 0.13 24.99
N TYR A 179 14.45 0.33 23.68
CA TYR A 179 13.33 0.24 22.74
C TYR A 179 13.40 -0.94 21.76
N CYS A 180 14.53 -1.62 21.68
CA CYS A 180 14.73 -2.71 20.72
C CYS A 180 15.03 -4.05 21.38
N THR A 181 14.90 -5.13 20.59
CA THR A 181 15.36 -6.48 20.94
C THR A 181 16.08 -7.13 19.76
N GLY A 182 16.92 -8.14 20.02
CA GLY A 182 17.59 -8.94 19.00
C GLY A 182 18.80 -8.28 18.33
N TYR A 183 19.28 -7.16 18.85
CA TYR A 183 20.46 -6.49 18.28
C TYR A 183 21.75 -7.32 18.38
N ASP A 184 21.90 -8.10 19.44
CA ASP A 184 23.03 -9.01 19.64
C ASP A 184 23.13 -10.11 18.56
N LYS A 185 21.99 -10.66 18.15
CA LYS A 185 21.90 -11.63 17.05
C LYS A 185 22.23 -10.97 15.72
N PHE A 186 21.68 -9.80 15.44
CA PHE A 186 22.03 -9.01 14.26
C PHE A 186 23.51 -8.67 14.21
N LEU A 187 24.10 -8.30 15.35
CA LEU A 187 25.53 -7.95 15.46
C LEU A 187 26.45 -9.13 15.12
N LYS A 188 26.10 -10.35 15.53
CA LYS A 188 26.84 -11.57 15.16
C LYS A 188 26.85 -11.77 13.64
N TYR A 189 25.71 -11.54 12.97
CA TYR A 189 25.62 -11.60 11.52
C TYR A 189 26.41 -10.46 10.86
N LEU A 190 26.28 -9.23 11.35
CA LEU A 190 26.97 -8.06 10.84
C LEU A 190 28.49 -8.22 10.88
N LYS A 191 29.02 -8.75 11.98
CA LYS A 191 30.46 -9.03 12.18
C LYS A 191 30.94 -10.31 11.50
N GLY A 192 30.05 -11.05 10.84
CA GLY A 192 30.41 -12.31 10.14
C GLY A 192 30.60 -13.52 11.06
N VAL A 193 30.19 -13.43 12.32
CA VAL A 193 30.26 -14.56 13.25
C VAL A 193 29.31 -15.69 12.85
N SER A 194 28.14 -15.34 12.29
CA SER A 194 27.11 -16.30 11.90
C SER A 194 27.36 -16.98 10.55
N ASP A 195 28.03 -16.32 9.60
CA ASP A 195 28.16 -16.78 8.21
C ASP A 195 29.59 -16.67 7.62
N GLY A 196 30.58 -16.37 8.46
CA GLY A 196 31.98 -16.23 8.07
C GLY A 196 32.30 -14.99 7.25
N LYS A 197 31.36 -14.02 7.07
CA LYS A 197 31.54 -12.86 6.21
C LYS A 197 31.14 -11.56 6.91
N ALA A 198 32.12 -10.80 7.40
CA ALA A 198 31.87 -9.46 7.95
C ALA A 198 31.33 -8.52 6.86
N LYS A 199 30.28 -7.75 7.17
CA LYS A 199 29.58 -6.85 6.24
C LYS A 199 30.31 -5.49 6.13
N THR A 200 31.62 -5.53 5.91
CA THR A 200 32.48 -4.34 5.84
C THR A 200 32.10 -3.41 4.70
N PRO A 201 32.53 -2.13 4.72
CA PRO A 201 32.34 -1.22 3.59
C PRO A 201 32.95 -1.76 2.28
N PHE A 202 34.06 -2.49 2.37
CA PHE A 202 34.70 -3.13 1.22
C PHE A 202 33.83 -4.27 0.64
N TRP A 203 33.26 -5.11 1.52
CA TRP A 203 32.29 -6.13 1.11
C TRP A 203 31.08 -5.51 0.41
N ALA A 204 30.49 -4.46 1.01
CA ALA A 204 29.35 -3.74 0.45
C ALA A 204 29.70 -3.09 -0.90
N SER A 205 30.87 -2.47 -1.00
CA SER A 205 31.36 -1.82 -2.24
C SER A 205 31.42 -2.78 -3.43
N LYS A 206 31.94 -3.99 -3.24
CA LYS A 206 31.98 -5.03 -4.29
C LYS A 206 30.58 -5.41 -4.81
N ILE A 207 29.59 -5.42 -3.96
CA ILE A 207 28.20 -5.79 -4.29
C ILE A 207 27.50 -4.61 -4.95
N THR A 208 27.55 -3.44 -4.32
CA THR A 208 26.75 -2.27 -4.71
C THR A 208 27.33 -1.45 -5.84
N GLY A 209 28.65 -1.54 -6.04
CA GLY A 209 29.40 -0.68 -6.94
C GLY A 209 29.72 0.71 -6.37
N ILE A 210 29.34 0.99 -5.12
CA ILE A 210 29.60 2.26 -4.44
C ILE A 210 30.98 2.18 -3.75
N PRO A 211 31.88 3.18 -3.91
CA PRO A 211 33.19 3.18 -3.27
C PRO A 211 33.09 3.07 -1.75
N SER A 212 33.97 2.30 -1.11
CA SER A 212 33.98 2.10 0.36
C SER A 212 34.06 3.43 1.13
N ASN A 213 34.81 4.42 0.63
CA ASN A 213 34.92 5.73 1.24
C ASN A 213 33.59 6.50 1.20
N THR A 214 32.82 6.37 0.11
CA THR A 214 31.46 6.96 0.03
C THR A 214 30.54 6.34 1.08
N ILE A 215 30.61 5.01 1.26
CA ILE A 215 29.83 4.30 2.29
C ILE A 215 30.20 4.79 3.69
N TYR A 216 31.51 4.97 3.94
CA TYR A 216 32.03 5.48 5.20
C TYR A 216 31.53 6.91 5.50
N ASN A 217 31.66 7.80 4.52
CA ASN A 217 31.23 9.19 4.67
C ASN A 217 29.72 9.31 4.87
N LEU A 218 28.94 8.48 4.17
CA LEU A 218 27.48 8.41 4.34
C LEU A 218 27.10 7.99 5.77
N ALA A 219 27.71 6.95 6.30
CA ALA A 219 27.46 6.49 7.67
C ALA A 219 27.76 7.59 8.71
N LYS A 220 28.92 8.28 8.58
CA LYS A 220 29.29 9.40 9.42
C LYS A 220 28.29 10.55 9.30
N LYS A 221 27.90 10.92 8.08
CA LYS A 221 26.92 11.98 7.82
C LYS A 221 25.56 11.68 8.44
N MET A 222 25.09 10.42 8.34
CA MET A 222 23.85 9.99 8.95
C MET A 222 23.88 10.05 10.48
N SER A 223 25.00 9.71 11.12
CA SER A 223 25.14 9.68 12.58
C SER A 223 25.27 11.07 13.22
N THR A 224 25.84 12.03 12.49
CA THR A 224 26.07 13.39 13.00
C THR A 224 24.91 14.35 12.74
N ASN A 225 23.89 13.93 12.00
CA ASN A 225 22.74 14.76 11.65
C ASN A 225 21.42 14.23 12.20
N ARG A 226 20.41 15.11 12.28
CA ARG A 226 19.01 14.69 12.40
C ARG A 226 18.58 14.11 11.06
N THR A 227 18.59 12.78 10.96
CA THR A 227 18.41 12.06 9.71
C THR A 227 17.04 11.40 9.60
N MET A 228 16.32 11.73 8.54
CA MET A 228 15.14 11.00 8.09
C MET A 228 15.54 10.00 6.98
N ILE A 229 15.27 8.72 7.17
CA ILE A 229 15.53 7.68 6.17
C ILE A 229 14.23 7.36 5.46
N THR A 230 14.19 7.45 4.13
CA THR A 230 13.02 7.06 3.34
C THR A 230 13.32 5.86 2.45
N GLY A 231 12.35 4.96 2.34
CA GLY A 231 12.42 3.82 1.42
C GLY A 231 11.31 3.83 0.40
N ALA A 232 11.66 3.74 -0.88
CA ALA A 232 10.67 3.58 -1.93
C ALA A 232 10.03 2.19 -1.88
N TRP A 233 8.74 2.09 -2.20
CA TRP A 233 8.08 0.78 -2.31
C TRP A 233 8.73 -0.14 -3.36
N ALA A 234 9.37 0.43 -4.37
CA ALA A 234 10.03 -0.33 -5.42
C ALA A 234 11.18 -1.22 -4.93
N LEU A 235 11.78 -0.94 -3.77
CA LEU A 235 12.85 -1.76 -3.18
C LEU A 235 12.44 -3.22 -2.95
N GLN A 236 11.16 -3.50 -2.74
CA GLN A 236 10.65 -4.86 -2.58
C GLN A 236 10.64 -5.69 -3.88
N ARG A 237 10.80 -5.06 -5.05
CA ARG A 237 10.64 -5.73 -6.36
C ARG A 237 11.88 -6.51 -6.76
N GLN A 238 12.30 -7.40 -5.89
CA GLN A 238 13.46 -8.26 -6.02
C GLN A 238 13.28 -9.51 -5.17
N GLN A 239 14.18 -10.47 -5.32
CA GLN A 239 14.24 -11.60 -4.38
C GLN A 239 14.56 -11.07 -2.97
N TYR A 240 13.88 -11.60 -1.95
CA TYR A 240 13.97 -11.13 -0.55
C TYR A 240 13.66 -9.63 -0.40
N GLY A 241 12.63 -9.16 -1.09
CA GLY A 241 12.25 -7.75 -1.15
C GLY A 241 11.80 -7.14 0.19
N GLU A 242 11.54 -7.93 1.22
CA GLU A 242 11.29 -7.49 2.59
C GLU A 242 12.56 -6.99 3.29
N GLN A 243 13.74 -7.48 2.92
CA GLN A 243 15.00 -7.17 3.58
C GLN A 243 15.38 -5.67 3.57
N PRO A 244 15.30 -4.94 2.44
CA PRO A 244 15.63 -3.51 2.45
C PRO A 244 14.70 -2.70 3.35
N HIS A 245 13.40 -3.03 3.42
CA HIS A 245 12.46 -2.34 4.28
C HIS A 245 12.74 -2.62 5.77
N TRP A 246 13.08 -3.85 6.11
CA TRP A 246 13.51 -4.20 7.46
C TRP A 246 14.79 -3.47 7.84
N MET A 247 15.79 -3.49 6.98
CA MET A 247 17.09 -2.88 7.26
C MET A 247 17.03 -1.35 7.41
N ILE A 248 16.10 -0.67 6.72
CA ILE A 248 15.83 0.76 6.95
C ILE A 248 15.40 1.03 8.40
N ALA A 249 14.50 0.21 8.94
CA ALA A 249 14.10 0.31 10.35
C ALA A 249 15.27 0.04 11.30
N VAL A 250 16.11 -0.96 11.00
CA VAL A 250 17.32 -1.27 11.78
C VAL A 250 18.30 -0.09 11.82
N LEU A 251 18.58 0.54 10.66
CA LEU A 251 19.45 1.72 10.62
C LEU A 251 18.89 2.88 11.44
N ALA A 252 17.58 3.13 11.36
CA ALA A 252 16.93 4.17 12.15
C ALA A 252 16.99 3.88 13.67
N CYS A 253 16.94 2.60 14.07
CA CYS A 253 17.18 2.17 15.46
C CYS A 253 18.63 2.40 15.90
N MET A 254 19.60 2.03 15.06
CA MET A 254 21.03 2.22 15.35
C MET A 254 21.38 3.70 15.54
N LEU A 255 20.74 4.58 14.78
CA LEU A 255 20.88 6.04 14.92
C LEU A 255 20.09 6.62 16.10
N GLY A 256 19.22 5.83 16.75
CA GLY A 256 18.40 6.27 17.89
C GLY A 256 17.43 7.40 17.58
N GLN A 257 16.90 7.49 16.35
CA GLN A 257 16.15 8.64 15.90
C GLN A 257 14.64 8.40 15.68
N ILE A 258 14.17 7.16 15.84
CA ILE A 258 12.73 6.85 15.76
C ILE A 258 11.98 7.56 16.91
N GLY A 259 10.84 8.14 16.62
CA GLY A 259 10.00 8.87 17.58
C GLY A 259 10.53 10.26 17.94
N LYS A 260 11.61 10.71 17.30
CA LYS A 260 12.17 12.05 17.48
C LYS A 260 11.77 12.98 16.33
N PRO A 261 11.47 14.26 16.57
CA PRO A 261 11.15 15.22 15.51
C PRO A 261 12.19 15.23 14.39
N GLY A 262 11.75 15.10 13.14
CA GLY A 262 12.59 15.15 11.94
C GLY A 262 13.54 13.98 11.74
N GLY A 263 13.48 12.96 12.59
CA GLY A 263 14.32 11.75 12.50
C GLY A 263 13.52 10.47 12.30
N GLY A 264 14.24 9.35 12.23
CA GLY A 264 13.64 8.03 12.09
C GLY A 264 13.52 7.57 10.65
N PHE A 265 12.43 6.90 10.32
CA PHE A 265 12.23 6.35 8.98
C PHE A 265 10.79 6.38 8.52
N GLY A 266 10.59 6.17 7.22
CA GLY A 266 9.28 5.91 6.64
C GLY A 266 9.39 5.31 5.24
N LEU A 267 8.34 4.60 4.82
CA LEU A 267 8.30 3.90 3.54
C LEU A 267 7.21 4.47 2.65
N GLY A 268 7.54 4.71 1.38
CA GLY A 268 6.54 5.09 0.40
C GLY A 268 6.25 6.59 0.30
N TYR A 269 7.04 7.47 0.91
CA TYR A 269 6.95 8.90 0.60
C TYR A 269 7.06 9.11 -0.91
N SER A 270 6.18 9.93 -1.48
CA SER A 270 6.07 10.13 -2.93
C SER A 270 5.61 8.90 -3.75
N ALA A 271 5.29 7.76 -3.14
CA ALA A 271 4.76 6.60 -3.86
C ALA A 271 3.31 6.81 -4.32
N GLU A 272 2.54 7.59 -3.60
CA GLU A 272 1.26 8.17 -3.98
C GLU A 272 1.08 9.51 -3.26
N ASN A 273 0.16 10.34 -3.74
CA ASN A 273 -0.20 11.58 -3.05
C ASN A 273 -0.80 11.26 -1.68
N GLY A 274 -0.41 11.98 -0.67
CA GLY A 274 -0.97 11.85 0.68
C GLY A 274 -0.05 11.20 1.72
N ILE A 275 0.88 10.33 1.34
CA ILE A 275 1.81 9.74 2.32
C ILE A 275 2.73 10.84 2.90
N GLY A 276 2.68 10.98 4.23
CA GLY A 276 3.38 12.04 4.96
C GLY A 276 2.68 13.40 4.94
N ASN A 277 1.53 13.54 4.29
CA ASN A 277 0.75 14.76 4.41
C ASN A 277 0.19 14.92 5.82
N PRO A 278 0.28 16.12 6.42
CA PRO A 278 -0.32 16.40 7.72
C PRO A 278 -1.83 16.55 7.58
N VAL A 279 -2.55 15.44 7.62
CA VAL A 279 -4.02 15.42 7.50
C VAL A 279 -4.66 14.77 8.71
N GLN A 280 -5.81 15.26 9.08
CA GLN A 280 -6.66 14.56 10.01
C GLN A 280 -7.45 13.50 9.24
N TYR A 281 -7.34 12.25 9.69
CA TYR A 281 -8.03 11.16 9.04
C TYR A 281 -9.50 11.15 9.37
N HIS A 282 -10.34 11.25 8.34
CA HIS A 282 -11.76 10.94 8.44
C HIS A 282 -12.05 9.62 7.77
N LYS A 283 -12.85 8.81 8.42
CA LYS A 283 -13.41 7.63 7.78
C LYS A 283 -14.56 8.07 6.89
N TRP A 284 -14.26 8.35 5.64
CA TRP A 284 -15.27 8.63 4.64
C TRP A 284 -16.12 7.39 4.35
N PRO A 285 -17.42 7.56 4.14
CA PRO A 285 -18.30 6.45 3.77
C PRO A 285 -17.83 5.81 2.46
N ALA A 286 -17.98 4.50 2.41
CA ALA A 286 -17.78 3.66 1.25
C ALA A 286 -18.97 2.70 1.17
N LEU A 287 -19.21 2.13 0.00
CA LEU A 287 -20.21 1.09 -0.15
C LEU A 287 -19.89 -0.06 0.81
N ASP A 288 -20.84 -0.41 1.66
CA ASP A 288 -20.71 -1.55 2.58
C ASP A 288 -20.60 -2.84 1.76
N GLN A 289 -19.55 -3.60 2.00
CA GLN A 289 -19.28 -4.84 1.29
C GLN A 289 -19.80 -6.08 2.04
N PHE A 290 -20.35 -5.92 3.23
CA PHE A 290 -20.67 -7.01 4.17
C PHE A 290 -19.47 -7.91 4.51
N LYS A 291 -19.66 -8.83 5.43
CA LYS A 291 -18.65 -9.79 5.82
C LYS A 291 -18.59 -10.95 4.81
N ASN A 292 -17.40 -11.31 4.36
CA ASN A 292 -17.19 -12.49 3.55
C ASN A 292 -17.30 -13.76 4.44
N PRO A 293 -18.26 -14.65 4.20
CA PRO A 293 -18.38 -15.90 4.96
C PRO A 293 -17.29 -16.94 4.64
N VAL A 294 -16.59 -16.80 3.48
CA VAL A 294 -15.51 -17.68 3.10
C VAL A 294 -14.20 -17.15 3.66
N SER A 295 -13.46 -17.98 4.39
CA SER A 295 -12.17 -17.64 5.00
C SER A 295 -10.98 -17.82 4.07
N ASP A 296 -11.13 -18.62 3.00
CA ASP A 296 -10.06 -18.92 2.06
C ASP A 296 -9.55 -17.66 1.37
N PHE A 297 -8.24 -17.58 1.19
CA PHE A 297 -7.60 -16.47 0.54
C PHE A 297 -6.35 -16.89 -0.24
N ILE A 298 -5.88 -16.00 -1.11
CA ILE A 298 -4.63 -16.16 -1.86
C ILE A 298 -3.83 -14.86 -1.85
N PRO A 299 -2.52 -14.87 -1.61
CA PRO A 299 -1.67 -13.71 -1.89
C PRO A 299 -1.72 -13.34 -3.38
N VAL A 300 -1.82 -12.06 -3.71
CA VAL A 300 -1.98 -11.60 -5.11
C VAL A 300 -0.92 -12.14 -6.07
N ALA A 301 0.29 -12.39 -5.58
CA ALA A 301 1.39 -12.95 -6.38
C ALA A 301 1.24 -14.45 -6.68
N ARG A 302 0.31 -15.16 -6.02
CA ARG A 302 0.12 -16.62 -6.11
C ARG A 302 -1.13 -17.02 -6.90
N ILE A 303 -1.79 -16.10 -7.60
CA ILE A 303 -3.02 -16.41 -8.37
C ILE A 303 -2.76 -17.51 -9.42
N SER A 304 -1.63 -17.43 -10.13
CA SER A 304 -1.29 -18.47 -11.13
C SER A 304 -1.03 -19.83 -10.49
N ASP A 305 -0.36 -19.87 -9.34
CA ASP A 305 -0.06 -21.11 -8.60
C ASP A 305 -1.36 -21.73 -8.09
N MET A 306 -2.25 -20.94 -7.48
CA MET A 306 -3.56 -21.37 -7.00
C MET A 306 -4.39 -22.07 -8.09
N LEU A 307 -4.40 -21.51 -9.30
CA LEU A 307 -5.18 -22.06 -10.40
C LEU A 307 -4.57 -23.32 -10.99
N LEU A 308 -3.23 -23.48 -10.96
CA LEU A 308 -2.52 -24.63 -11.55
C LEU A 308 -2.31 -25.77 -10.57
N GLU A 309 -2.27 -25.50 -9.28
CA GLU A 309 -1.84 -26.41 -8.24
C GLU A 309 -2.88 -26.51 -7.10
N PRO A 310 -4.19 -26.70 -7.41
CA PRO A 310 -5.22 -26.74 -6.38
C PRO A 310 -4.96 -27.87 -5.38
N GLY A 311 -5.02 -27.54 -4.10
CA GLY A 311 -4.78 -28.48 -3.01
C GLY A 311 -3.34 -28.58 -2.52
N GLU A 312 -2.35 -28.08 -3.24
CA GLU A 312 -0.98 -28.01 -2.79
C GLU A 312 -0.81 -27.02 -1.61
N ILE A 313 0.19 -27.26 -0.79
CA ILE A 313 0.50 -26.46 0.41
C ILE A 313 1.65 -25.49 0.08
N PHE A 314 1.53 -24.24 0.51
CA PHE A 314 2.58 -23.25 0.38
C PHE A 314 2.77 -22.47 1.70
N PRO A 315 4.00 -22.04 2.02
CA PRO A 315 4.25 -21.21 3.19
C PRO A 315 3.84 -19.76 2.94
N TYR A 316 3.18 -19.15 3.92
CA TYR A 316 2.79 -17.75 3.88
C TYR A 316 2.78 -17.17 5.30
N ASN A 317 3.63 -16.18 5.56
CA ASN A 317 3.69 -15.42 6.83
C ASN A 317 3.70 -16.33 8.08
N GLY A 318 4.60 -17.33 8.10
CA GLY A 318 4.76 -18.30 9.19
C GLY A 318 3.67 -19.37 9.28
N LYS A 319 2.80 -19.50 8.29
CA LYS A 319 1.72 -20.50 8.23
C LYS A 319 1.79 -21.32 6.96
N GLU A 320 1.31 -22.54 7.02
CA GLU A 320 1.04 -23.37 5.85
C GLU A 320 -0.38 -23.11 5.36
N ILE A 321 -0.52 -22.73 4.10
CA ILE A 321 -1.79 -22.44 3.45
C ILE A 321 -1.98 -23.40 2.29
N LYS A 322 -3.21 -23.90 2.12
CA LYS A 322 -3.59 -24.77 1.02
C LYS A 322 -4.22 -23.97 -0.11
N TYR A 323 -3.81 -24.19 -1.35
CA TYR A 323 -4.45 -23.56 -2.52
C TYR A 323 -5.90 -24.00 -2.66
N PRO A 324 -6.87 -23.07 -2.70
CA PRO A 324 -8.26 -23.39 -3.00
C PRO A 324 -8.45 -23.92 -4.42
N ASP A 325 -9.43 -24.80 -4.63
CA ASP A 325 -9.80 -25.31 -5.93
C ASP A 325 -10.83 -24.38 -6.60
N ILE A 326 -10.35 -23.44 -7.41
CA ILE A 326 -11.17 -22.42 -8.07
C ILE A 326 -11.78 -22.97 -9.36
N LYS A 327 -13.10 -22.86 -9.49
CA LYS A 327 -13.86 -23.25 -10.67
C LYS A 327 -14.40 -22.08 -11.47
N LEU A 328 -14.53 -20.92 -10.86
CA LEU A 328 -14.94 -19.71 -11.55
C LEU A 328 -14.13 -18.52 -11.07
N VAL A 329 -13.54 -17.79 -12.02
CA VAL A 329 -12.92 -16.49 -11.80
C VAL A 329 -13.88 -15.42 -12.28
N TYR A 330 -14.24 -14.49 -11.40
CA TYR A 330 -14.95 -13.27 -11.78
C TYR A 330 -14.05 -12.07 -11.55
N TRP A 331 -13.84 -11.25 -12.55
CA TRP A 331 -12.94 -10.10 -12.45
C TRP A 331 -13.66 -8.79 -12.79
N ALA A 332 -13.49 -7.77 -11.93
CA ALA A 332 -13.97 -6.42 -12.19
C ALA A 332 -12.97 -5.39 -11.69
N GLY A 333 -12.50 -4.52 -12.57
CA GLY A 333 -11.49 -3.49 -12.28
C GLY A 333 -10.06 -4.01 -12.26
N GLY A 334 -9.22 -3.44 -13.12
CA GLY A 334 -7.82 -3.81 -13.31
C GLY A 334 -7.61 -5.07 -14.16
N ASN A 335 -6.36 -5.36 -14.51
CA ASN A 335 -6.01 -6.41 -15.44
C ASN A 335 -4.83 -7.25 -14.90
N PRO A 336 -5.03 -8.55 -14.54
CA PRO A 336 -3.98 -9.39 -14.00
C PRO A 336 -2.82 -9.60 -14.98
N PHE A 337 -3.04 -9.52 -16.30
CA PHE A 337 -1.99 -9.65 -17.31
C PHE A 337 -1.01 -8.48 -17.35
N HIS A 338 -1.30 -7.38 -16.64
CA HIS A 338 -0.35 -6.27 -16.44
C HIS A 338 0.36 -6.32 -15.08
N HIS A 339 -0.02 -7.24 -14.18
CA HIS A 339 0.49 -7.27 -12.82
C HIS A 339 1.20 -8.58 -12.46
N GLN A 340 0.79 -9.72 -13.05
CA GLN A 340 1.42 -11.00 -12.78
C GLN A 340 2.82 -11.08 -13.42
N MET A 341 3.78 -11.68 -12.69
CA MET A 341 5.18 -11.72 -13.10
C MET A 341 5.46 -12.66 -14.27
N ASN A 342 4.79 -13.80 -14.33
CA ASN A 342 4.99 -14.80 -15.36
C ASN A 342 3.74 -14.97 -16.23
N LEU A 343 3.64 -14.17 -17.28
CA LEU A 343 2.46 -14.16 -18.17
C LEU A 343 2.21 -15.51 -18.86
N LYS A 344 3.27 -16.25 -19.23
CA LYS A 344 3.11 -17.58 -19.81
C LYS A 344 2.48 -18.56 -18.82
N LYS A 345 2.85 -18.47 -17.54
CA LYS A 345 2.24 -19.25 -16.47
C LYS A 345 0.79 -18.81 -16.24
N LEU A 346 0.50 -17.51 -16.26
CA LEU A 346 -0.84 -16.96 -16.10
C LEU A 346 -1.78 -17.43 -17.21
N VAL A 347 -1.36 -17.40 -18.48
CA VAL A 347 -2.15 -17.90 -19.62
C VAL A 347 -2.52 -19.38 -19.44
N LYS A 348 -1.60 -20.21 -18.94
CA LYS A 348 -1.89 -21.61 -18.63
C LYS A 348 -2.87 -21.73 -17.45
N ALA A 349 -2.70 -20.92 -16.43
CA ALA A 349 -3.52 -20.88 -15.24
C ALA A 349 -4.98 -20.49 -15.56
N PHE A 350 -5.19 -19.49 -16.41
CA PHE A 350 -6.50 -19.02 -16.81
C PHE A 350 -7.28 -20.03 -17.73
N LYS A 351 -6.67 -21.14 -18.11
CA LYS A 351 -7.35 -22.25 -18.81
C LYS A 351 -7.89 -23.33 -17.85
N GLN A 352 -7.65 -23.20 -16.54
CA GLN A 352 -8.05 -24.22 -15.57
C GLN A 352 -9.47 -24.05 -15.01
N PRO A 353 -9.95 -22.83 -14.70
CA PRO A 353 -11.32 -22.65 -14.25
C PRO A 353 -12.35 -23.08 -15.30
N ASP A 354 -13.50 -23.56 -14.84
CA ASP A 354 -14.64 -23.90 -15.72
C ASP A 354 -15.17 -22.66 -16.46
N SER A 355 -15.06 -21.47 -15.86
CA SER A 355 -15.53 -20.21 -16.44
C SER A 355 -14.73 -19.01 -15.93
N ILE A 356 -14.47 -18.07 -16.83
CA ILE A 356 -13.89 -16.75 -16.51
C ILE A 356 -14.87 -15.68 -17.01
N ILE A 357 -15.32 -14.84 -16.08
CA ILE A 357 -16.26 -13.75 -16.34
C ILE A 357 -15.58 -12.42 -16.00
N VAL A 358 -15.75 -11.41 -16.85
CA VAL A 358 -15.15 -10.10 -16.65
C VAL A 358 -16.14 -8.97 -16.91
N ASN A 359 -16.14 -7.96 -16.01
CA ASN A 359 -16.67 -6.64 -16.34
C ASN A 359 -15.50 -5.80 -16.85
N GLU A 360 -15.53 -5.37 -18.10
CA GLU A 360 -14.39 -4.69 -18.72
C GLU A 360 -14.82 -3.56 -19.64
N ILE A 361 -14.03 -2.50 -19.66
CA ILE A 361 -14.26 -1.30 -20.47
C ILE A 361 -13.60 -1.45 -21.85
N TRP A 362 -12.48 -2.16 -21.91
CA TRP A 362 -11.61 -2.25 -23.08
C TRP A 362 -11.38 -3.69 -23.50
N TRP A 363 -11.17 -3.91 -24.80
CA TRP A 363 -10.79 -5.20 -25.37
C TRP A 363 -9.31 -5.53 -25.09
N ASN A 364 -8.95 -5.60 -23.81
CA ASN A 364 -7.58 -5.83 -23.31
C ASN A 364 -7.24 -7.34 -23.22
N SER A 365 -6.07 -7.66 -22.68
CA SER A 365 -5.62 -9.05 -22.55
C SER A 365 -6.49 -9.88 -21.61
N LEU A 366 -7.07 -9.30 -20.54
CA LEU A 366 -7.99 -10.03 -19.67
C LEU A 366 -9.27 -10.41 -20.43
N ALA A 367 -9.90 -9.44 -21.11
CA ALA A 367 -11.09 -9.69 -21.91
C ALA A 367 -10.87 -10.82 -22.96
N ARG A 368 -9.68 -10.82 -23.60
CA ARG A 368 -9.32 -11.84 -24.61
C ARG A 368 -9.08 -13.24 -24.04
N HIS A 369 -8.92 -13.38 -22.72
CA HIS A 369 -8.74 -14.65 -22.03
C HIS A 369 -9.95 -15.00 -21.15
N SER A 370 -11.08 -14.34 -21.34
CA SER A 370 -12.33 -14.58 -20.63
C SER A 370 -13.38 -15.25 -21.50
N ASP A 371 -14.27 -16.03 -20.89
CA ASP A 371 -15.35 -16.73 -21.58
C ASP A 371 -16.59 -15.84 -21.75
N ILE A 372 -16.84 -14.95 -20.76
CA ILE A 372 -17.97 -14.03 -20.76
C ILE A 372 -17.46 -12.62 -20.43
N ILE A 373 -17.75 -11.68 -21.31
CA ILE A 373 -17.39 -10.27 -21.18
C ILE A 373 -18.67 -9.46 -21.05
N LEU A 374 -18.76 -8.69 -19.96
CA LEU A 374 -19.84 -7.74 -19.72
C LEU A 374 -19.29 -6.32 -19.88
N PRO A 375 -19.75 -5.55 -20.86
CA PRO A 375 -19.24 -4.20 -21.11
C PRO A 375 -19.59 -3.27 -19.95
N ALA A 376 -18.55 -2.67 -19.34
CA ALA A 376 -18.68 -1.78 -18.20
C ALA A 376 -18.49 -0.32 -18.59
N ASN A 377 -19.15 0.59 -17.86
CA ASN A 377 -19.04 2.03 -18.02
C ASN A 377 -17.70 2.57 -17.54
N THR A 378 -17.20 3.59 -18.24
CA THR A 378 -16.10 4.44 -17.76
C THR A 378 -16.55 5.41 -16.66
N SER A 379 -15.61 6.11 -16.03
CA SER A 379 -15.94 7.09 -14.99
C SER A 379 -16.69 8.33 -15.51
N ILE A 380 -16.60 8.64 -16.80
CA ILE A 380 -17.31 9.78 -17.40
C ILE A 380 -18.75 9.47 -17.82
N GLU A 381 -19.15 8.19 -17.77
CA GLU A 381 -20.47 7.69 -18.13
C GLU A 381 -21.39 7.49 -16.92
N LYS A 382 -20.93 7.82 -15.72
CA LYS A 382 -21.67 7.63 -14.45
C LYS A 382 -21.35 8.69 -13.42
N ASN A 383 -22.26 8.91 -12.48
CA ASN A 383 -22.06 9.82 -11.35
C ASN A 383 -21.36 9.10 -10.20
N ASP A 384 -20.43 9.76 -9.51
CA ASP A 384 -19.81 9.25 -8.29
C ASP A 384 -19.28 10.39 -7.40
N ILE A 385 -18.68 10.07 -6.28
CA ILE A 385 -18.00 11.00 -5.38
C ILE A 385 -16.54 10.58 -5.27
N GLY A 386 -15.64 11.46 -5.69
CA GLY A 386 -14.19 11.28 -5.57
C GLY A 386 -13.68 11.81 -4.24
N ILE A 387 -13.09 10.93 -3.44
CA ILE A 387 -12.43 11.30 -2.18
C ILE A 387 -11.49 10.22 -1.70
N ARG A 388 -10.42 10.65 -1.04
CA ARG A 388 -9.55 9.79 -0.24
C ARG A 388 -9.32 10.40 1.14
N HIS A 389 -9.19 9.54 2.17
CA HIS A 389 -9.02 9.98 3.56
C HIS A 389 -7.66 10.67 3.85
N TRP A 390 -6.67 10.56 2.96
CA TRP A 390 -5.40 11.29 3.04
C TRP A 390 -5.42 12.64 2.34
N ASP A 391 -6.55 13.02 1.79
CA ASP A 391 -6.73 14.29 1.13
C ASP A 391 -7.88 15.09 1.75
N GLN A 392 -7.84 16.38 1.55
CA GLN A 392 -8.82 17.33 2.08
C GLN A 392 -9.84 17.78 1.02
N THR A 393 -9.79 17.18 -0.17
CA THR A 393 -10.65 17.57 -1.27
C THR A 393 -11.67 16.48 -1.60
N ILE A 394 -12.95 16.86 -1.63
CA ILE A 394 -14.04 16.01 -2.11
C ILE A 394 -14.53 16.60 -3.41
N SER A 395 -14.68 15.78 -4.44
CA SER A 395 -15.16 16.20 -5.75
C SER A 395 -16.36 15.38 -6.21
N PRO A 396 -17.44 16.01 -6.70
CA PRO A 396 -18.44 15.29 -7.47
C PRO A 396 -17.80 14.84 -8.79
N MET A 397 -18.02 13.60 -9.14
CA MET A 397 -17.65 13.01 -10.42
C MET A 397 -18.93 12.93 -11.25
N GLN A 398 -19.22 14.00 -11.98
CA GLN A 398 -20.46 14.11 -12.74
C GLN A 398 -20.36 13.32 -14.05
N LYS A 399 -21.42 12.62 -14.39
CA LYS A 399 -21.58 12.01 -15.71
C LYS A 399 -21.50 13.09 -16.80
N ILE A 400 -20.67 12.85 -17.81
CA ILE A 400 -20.41 13.79 -18.90
C ILE A 400 -21.05 13.32 -20.20
N ILE A 401 -21.09 11.99 -20.43
CA ILE A 401 -21.68 11.38 -21.63
C ILE A 401 -22.62 10.25 -21.22
N GLU A 402 -23.55 9.90 -22.09
CA GLU A 402 -24.37 8.71 -21.93
C GLU A 402 -23.53 7.43 -22.14
N PRO A 403 -23.91 6.30 -21.50
CA PRO A 403 -23.28 5.02 -21.72
C PRO A 403 -23.18 4.68 -23.21
N ILE A 404 -22.00 4.21 -23.63
CA ILE A 404 -21.75 3.87 -25.03
C ILE A 404 -22.22 2.44 -25.31
N GLY A 405 -23.05 2.26 -26.33
CA GLY A 405 -23.57 0.96 -26.76
C GLY A 405 -24.41 0.30 -25.67
N GLU A 406 -24.09 -0.95 -25.34
CA GLU A 406 -24.80 -1.75 -24.31
C GLU A 406 -24.05 -1.75 -22.96
N SER A 407 -23.10 -0.83 -22.76
CA SER A 407 -22.35 -0.77 -21.51
C SER A 407 -23.23 -0.36 -20.33
N LYS A 408 -22.95 -0.91 -19.17
CA LYS A 408 -23.67 -0.64 -17.90
C LYS A 408 -22.67 -0.40 -16.79
N SER A 409 -23.10 0.28 -15.73
CA SER A 409 -22.28 0.35 -14.52
C SER A 409 -22.13 -1.04 -13.88
N ASP A 410 -21.03 -1.26 -13.14
CA ASP A 410 -20.88 -2.49 -12.35
C ASP A 410 -22.07 -2.72 -11.41
N TYR A 411 -22.65 -1.63 -10.87
CA TYR A 411 -23.82 -1.70 -10.01
C TYR A 411 -25.05 -2.24 -10.76
N GLU A 412 -25.31 -1.74 -11.96
CA GLU A 412 -26.44 -2.22 -12.80
C GLU A 412 -26.21 -3.69 -13.18
N ILE A 413 -24.99 -4.07 -13.64
CA ILE A 413 -24.63 -5.43 -14.00
C ILE A 413 -24.91 -6.37 -12.81
N PHE A 414 -24.38 -6.06 -11.64
CA PHE A 414 -24.57 -6.91 -10.45
C PHE A 414 -26.00 -6.89 -9.91
N SER A 415 -26.74 -5.77 -10.09
CA SER A 415 -28.16 -5.71 -9.73
C SER A 415 -29.00 -6.65 -10.59
N GLU A 416 -28.78 -6.69 -11.90
CA GLU A 416 -29.48 -7.59 -12.80
C GLU A 416 -29.13 -9.07 -12.55
N ILE A 417 -27.86 -9.38 -12.31
CA ILE A 417 -27.43 -10.74 -11.97
C ILE A 417 -28.04 -11.17 -10.62
N SER A 418 -28.03 -10.30 -9.60
CA SER A 418 -28.59 -10.58 -8.30
C SER A 418 -30.11 -10.79 -8.32
N ALA A 419 -30.84 -10.08 -9.21
CA ALA A 419 -32.24 -10.30 -9.45
C ALA A 419 -32.53 -11.71 -9.98
N LYS A 420 -31.74 -12.16 -10.96
CA LYS A 420 -31.85 -13.54 -11.50
C LYS A 420 -31.43 -14.62 -10.50
N LEU A 421 -30.73 -14.26 -9.43
CA LEU A 421 -30.27 -15.14 -8.35
C LEU A 421 -31.06 -14.97 -7.07
N ASN A 422 -32.16 -14.19 -7.08
CA ASN A 422 -33.09 -13.96 -5.99
C ASN A 422 -32.48 -13.32 -4.71
N PHE A 423 -31.53 -12.37 -4.88
CA PHE A 423 -30.98 -11.60 -3.75
C PHE A 423 -30.77 -10.10 -4.07
N LYS A 424 -31.52 -9.56 -5.06
CA LYS A 424 -31.41 -8.16 -5.48
C LYS A 424 -31.60 -7.20 -4.29
N ASP A 425 -32.62 -7.39 -3.49
CA ASP A 425 -32.95 -6.51 -2.38
C ASP A 425 -31.80 -6.44 -1.36
N LYS A 426 -31.14 -7.57 -1.09
CA LYS A 426 -29.97 -7.60 -0.23
C LYS A 426 -28.78 -6.86 -0.84
N PHE A 427 -28.56 -6.97 -2.16
CA PHE A 427 -27.47 -6.31 -2.84
C PHE A 427 -27.71 -4.81 -2.97
N THR A 428 -28.90 -4.40 -3.41
CA THR A 428 -29.23 -3.00 -3.70
C THR A 428 -29.75 -2.22 -2.49
N GLU A 429 -30.25 -2.89 -1.43
CA GLU A 429 -31.00 -2.30 -0.34
C GLU A 429 -32.13 -1.39 -0.86
N ASN A 430 -32.72 -1.80 -1.99
CA ASN A 430 -33.80 -1.09 -2.69
C ASN A 430 -33.45 0.37 -3.07
N ARG A 431 -32.16 0.69 -3.29
CA ARG A 431 -31.68 1.99 -3.73
C ARG A 431 -31.21 1.92 -5.18
N ASN A 432 -31.46 2.99 -5.93
CA ASN A 432 -30.76 3.24 -7.20
C ASN A 432 -29.43 3.99 -6.95
N GLU A 433 -28.68 4.30 -8.01
CA GLU A 433 -27.37 4.95 -7.92
C GLU A 433 -27.44 6.35 -7.27
N ASP A 434 -28.40 7.19 -7.66
CA ASP A 434 -28.58 8.53 -7.05
C ASP A 434 -28.91 8.43 -5.57
N GLN A 435 -29.81 7.51 -5.20
CA GLN A 435 -30.16 7.27 -3.80
C GLN A 435 -28.97 6.75 -2.97
N TRP A 436 -28.07 5.97 -3.59
CA TRP A 436 -26.83 5.55 -2.93
C TRP A 436 -25.86 6.71 -2.71
N LEU A 437 -25.65 7.58 -3.71
CA LEU A 437 -24.78 8.73 -3.58
C LEU A 437 -25.28 9.70 -2.49
N ARG A 438 -26.59 9.97 -2.47
CA ARG A 438 -27.23 10.80 -1.41
C ARG A 438 -27.09 10.18 -0.05
N TYR A 439 -27.37 8.89 0.09
CA TYR A 439 -27.20 8.15 1.35
C TYR A 439 -25.77 8.21 1.87
N MET A 440 -24.79 7.98 0.99
CA MET A 440 -23.36 8.04 1.35
C MET A 440 -22.97 9.47 1.74
N TRP A 441 -23.50 10.48 1.09
CA TRP A 441 -23.26 11.87 1.46
C TRP A 441 -23.83 12.24 2.84
N GLU A 442 -25.03 11.79 3.17
CA GLU A 442 -25.58 12.00 4.51
C GLU A 442 -24.73 11.32 5.59
N LYS A 443 -24.24 10.11 5.34
CA LYS A 443 -23.26 9.46 6.22
C LYS A 443 -21.94 10.25 6.33
N ALA A 444 -21.50 10.88 5.27
CA ALA A 444 -20.33 11.78 5.29
C ALA A 444 -20.61 13.02 6.18
N LYS A 445 -21.80 13.61 6.09
CA LYS A 445 -22.21 14.75 6.93
C LYS A 445 -22.24 14.39 8.41
N GLU A 446 -22.80 13.22 8.76
CA GLU A 446 -22.81 12.72 10.14
C GLU A 446 -21.38 12.61 10.68
N GLY A 447 -20.48 11.92 9.98
CA GLY A 447 -19.10 11.75 10.38
C GLY A 447 -18.30 13.07 10.42
N ALA A 448 -18.58 14.02 9.52
CA ALA A 448 -17.98 15.34 9.53
C ALA A 448 -18.37 16.13 10.78
N LYS A 449 -19.65 16.10 11.16
CA LYS A 449 -20.16 16.75 12.36
C LYS A 449 -19.52 16.19 13.64
N GLU A 450 -19.39 14.86 13.74
CA GLU A 450 -18.68 14.20 14.86
C GLU A 450 -17.21 14.65 14.92
N ALA A 451 -16.60 14.92 13.78
CA ALA A 451 -15.23 15.37 13.67
C ALA A 451 -15.04 16.90 13.80
N GLY A 452 -16.11 17.65 14.08
CA GLY A 452 -16.08 19.07 14.38
C GLY A 452 -16.09 19.99 13.15
N PHE A 453 -16.54 19.52 11.98
CA PHE A 453 -16.77 20.36 10.80
C PHE A 453 -18.07 20.01 10.09
N ASN A 454 -18.54 20.90 9.20
CA ASN A 454 -19.80 20.73 8.49
C ASN A 454 -19.57 20.56 7.00
N LEU A 455 -20.32 19.65 6.40
CA LEU A 455 -20.44 19.54 4.96
C LEU A 455 -21.75 20.19 4.49
N PRO A 456 -21.79 20.76 3.27
CA PRO A 456 -23.03 21.33 2.70
C PRO A 456 -24.05 20.24 2.38
N GLU A 457 -25.27 20.65 2.06
CA GLU A 457 -26.26 19.76 1.48
C GLU A 457 -25.78 19.17 0.14
N PHE A 458 -26.21 17.95 -0.19
CA PHE A 458 -25.77 17.22 -1.37
C PHE A 458 -25.87 18.04 -2.66
N ASP A 459 -27.02 18.65 -2.92
CA ASP A 459 -27.24 19.40 -4.16
C ASP A 459 -26.36 20.65 -4.26
N LYS A 460 -26.05 21.29 -3.13
CA LYS A 460 -25.11 22.42 -3.07
C LYS A 460 -23.69 21.95 -3.35
N PHE A 461 -23.24 20.85 -2.76
CA PHE A 461 -21.96 20.22 -3.05
C PHE A 461 -21.83 19.86 -4.53
N TRP A 462 -22.87 19.18 -5.06
CA TRP A 462 -22.91 18.72 -6.44
C TRP A 462 -22.78 19.86 -7.46
N LYS A 463 -23.45 20.99 -7.16
CA LYS A 463 -23.40 22.20 -7.98
C LYS A 463 -22.09 22.96 -7.86
N ASN A 464 -21.48 22.99 -6.68
CA ASN A 464 -20.24 23.74 -6.42
C ASN A 464 -19.00 23.15 -7.08
N GLY A 465 -19.00 21.87 -7.45
CA GLY A 465 -17.92 21.21 -8.15
C GLY A 465 -16.82 20.61 -7.26
N PHE A 466 -16.60 21.11 -6.04
CA PHE A 466 -15.72 20.48 -5.05
C PHE A 466 -15.98 21.05 -3.66
N GLN A 467 -15.51 20.34 -2.64
CA GLN A 467 -15.52 20.76 -1.25
C GLN A 467 -14.15 20.52 -0.63
N GLU A 468 -13.55 21.54 -0.06
CA GLU A 468 -12.40 21.39 0.81
C GLU A 468 -12.84 21.13 2.26
N VAL A 469 -12.20 20.18 2.89
CA VAL A 469 -12.34 19.88 4.30
C VAL A 469 -11.13 20.43 5.02
N LEU A 470 -11.33 21.54 5.73
CA LEU A 470 -10.29 22.10 6.59
C LEU A 470 -10.22 21.30 7.88
N SER A 471 -9.29 20.39 7.93
CA SER A 471 -9.02 19.60 9.12
C SER A 471 -7.90 20.26 9.96
N PRO A 472 -8.01 20.30 11.29
CA PRO A 472 -6.91 20.77 12.13
C PRO A 472 -5.69 19.88 11.89
N LYS A 473 -4.56 20.51 11.55
CA LYS A 473 -3.31 19.81 11.22
C LYS A 473 -2.64 19.34 12.51
N LYS A 474 -2.78 18.09 12.86
CA LYS A 474 -1.97 17.48 13.93
C LYS A 474 -0.66 17.00 13.31
N GLN A 475 0.48 17.48 13.83
CA GLN A 475 1.78 16.93 13.46
C GLN A 475 1.90 15.49 13.95
N THR A 476 2.47 14.63 13.12
CA THR A 476 2.65 13.21 13.39
C THR A 476 4.12 12.86 13.40
N ILE A 477 4.55 12.06 14.38
CA ILE A 477 5.89 11.48 14.47
C ILE A 477 5.72 9.98 14.66
N LEU A 478 6.35 9.18 13.80
CA LEU A 478 6.25 7.73 13.85
C LEU A 478 6.73 7.18 15.20
N LEU A 479 5.88 6.39 15.87
CA LEU A 479 6.14 5.76 17.17
C LEU A 479 6.45 6.73 18.32
N GLU A 480 6.05 8.02 18.23
CA GLU A 480 6.31 9.02 19.26
C GLU A 480 5.80 8.58 20.65
N GLU A 481 4.56 8.10 20.73
CA GLU A 481 3.95 7.69 22.00
C GLU A 481 4.64 6.46 22.62
N PHE A 482 5.08 5.51 21.78
CA PHE A 482 5.90 4.38 22.23
C PHE A 482 7.24 4.85 22.81
N ILE A 483 7.90 5.80 22.17
CA ILE A 483 9.19 6.32 22.66
C ILE A 483 9.03 7.13 23.96
N LYS A 484 7.92 7.86 24.13
CA LYS A 484 7.62 8.57 25.38
C LYS A 484 7.43 7.62 26.55
N ASP A 485 6.65 6.56 26.37
CA ASP A 485 6.39 5.55 27.39
C ASP A 485 6.19 4.16 26.74
N PRO A 486 7.28 3.36 26.61
CA PRO A 486 7.24 2.07 25.93
C PRO A 486 6.48 0.97 26.69
N ILE A 487 6.21 1.17 27.98
CA ILE A 487 5.42 0.24 28.80
C ILE A 487 3.94 0.48 28.57
N LYS A 488 3.50 1.73 28.72
CA LYS A 488 2.11 2.12 28.54
C LYS A 488 1.65 2.01 27.08
N ASN A 489 2.52 2.34 26.14
CA ASN A 489 2.25 2.36 24.70
C ASN A 489 3.05 1.28 23.98
N SER A 490 3.17 0.08 24.57
CA SER A 490 3.89 -1.03 23.96
C SER A 490 3.33 -1.35 22.57
N ILE A 491 4.21 -1.70 21.63
CA ILE A 491 3.84 -2.07 20.26
C ILE A 491 3.45 -3.55 20.18
N SER A 492 2.71 -3.93 19.12
CA SER A 492 2.13 -5.28 19.00
C SER A 492 3.10 -6.33 18.46
N THR A 493 4.40 -6.23 18.81
CA THR A 493 5.38 -7.31 18.60
C THR A 493 5.37 -8.27 19.79
N PRO A 494 5.87 -9.50 19.65
CA PRO A 494 5.97 -10.45 20.78
C PRO A 494 6.72 -9.90 21.99
N SER A 495 7.77 -9.10 21.78
CA SER A 495 8.57 -8.48 22.84
C SER A 495 7.98 -7.17 23.39
N GLY A 496 6.97 -6.59 22.73
CA GLY A 496 6.49 -5.23 23.00
C GLY A 496 7.49 -4.13 22.59
N LYS A 497 8.61 -4.49 21.94
CA LYS A 497 9.69 -3.62 21.47
C LYS A 497 9.89 -3.74 19.97
N ILE A 498 10.71 -2.87 19.38
CA ILE A 498 11.12 -2.97 17.97
C ILE A 498 12.02 -4.20 17.81
N GLU A 499 11.66 -5.12 16.93
CA GLU A 499 12.39 -6.36 16.71
C GLU A 499 13.40 -6.22 15.57
N ILE A 500 14.67 -5.99 15.95
CA ILE A 500 15.81 -5.98 15.01
C ILE A 500 16.07 -7.40 14.48
N PHE A 501 15.86 -8.39 15.32
CA PHE A 501 15.76 -9.80 14.97
C PHE A 501 14.39 -10.30 15.43
N SER A 502 13.65 -10.94 14.56
CA SER A 502 12.34 -11.54 14.87
C SER A 502 12.42 -13.05 14.86
N GLU A 503 11.99 -13.69 15.94
CA GLU A 503 11.93 -15.16 16.02
C GLU A 503 10.83 -15.75 15.11
N THR A 504 9.90 -14.92 14.63
CA THR A 504 8.83 -15.34 13.72
C THR A 504 9.30 -15.40 12.28
N ILE A 505 10.28 -14.58 11.90
CA ILE A 505 10.83 -14.49 10.54
C ILE A 505 12.08 -15.33 10.42
#